data_ed95443597aa343976658553da6f9a1e
#
_entry.id   ed95443597aa343976658553da6f9a1e
#
_cell.length_a   1.000
_cell.length_b   1.000
_cell.length_c   1.000
_cell.angle_alpha   90.00
_cell.angle_beta   90.00
_cell.angle_gamma   90.00
#
_symmetry.space_group_name_H-M   'P 1'
#
loop_
_entity.id
_entity.type
_entity.pdbx_description
1 polymer ?
#
loop_
_entity_poly.entity_id
_entity_poly.type
_entity_poly.pdbx_seq_one_letter_code
_entity_poly.pdbx_strand_id
1 'polypeptide(L)'
;MLLFDVFPTVGEFGKASVPNVDAVSFMPALRGTSLASRLLYWHFPAYLEGNDSESHDPSRPFRTTPCGATREGDWKLIEYFEDGNIELFNLALDPEESSNRAKDEPARVESMRSQLHLWQNQVGAPMPTLKPSTTPASTPR
;
A
#
# COMPACT_ATOMS: atom_id res chain seq x y z
N MET A 1 12.93 1.16 5.61
CA MET A 1 13.79 0.45 4.62
C MET A 1 12.92 -0.51 3.84
N LEU A 2 13.06 -0.55 2.53
CA LEU A 2 12.39 -1.48 1.63
C LEU A 2 13.42 -2.37 0.93
N LEU A 3 13.00 -3.52 0.39
CA LEU A 3 13.92 -4.46 -0.23
C LEU A 3 14.71 -3.83 -1.40
N PHE A 4 14.09 -2.98 -2.20
CA PHE A 4 14.77 -2.32 -3.32
C PHE A 4 15.82 -1.28 -2.88
N ASP A 5 15.84 -0.85 -1.62
CA ASP A 5 16.89 0.02 -1.06
C ASP A 5 18.24 -0.68 -0.95
N VAL A 6 18.26 -2.00 -1.02
CA VAL A 6 19.51 -2.79 -1.01
C VAL A 6 20.38 -2.44 -2.22
N PHE A 7 19.77 -2.27 -3.40
CA PHE A 7 20.51 -2.00 -4.63
C PHE A 7 21.39 -0.73 -4.54
N PRO A 8 20.86 0.47 -4.24
CA PRO A 8 21.71 1.65 -4.11
C PRO A 8 22.66 1.58 -2.91
N THR A 9 22.31 0.84 -1.87
CA THR A 9 23.19 0.67 -0.71
C THR A 9 24.44 -0.14 -1.07
N VAL A 10 24.28 -1.25 -1.81
CA VAL A 10 25.40 -2.06 -2.29
C VAL A 10 26.24 -1.26 -3.30
N GLY A 11 25.58 -0.49 -4.18
CA GLY A 11 26.26 0.39 -5.12
C GLY A 11 27.14 1.44 -4.40
N GLU A 12 26.60 2.10 -3.37
CA GLU A 12 27.35 3.07 -2.55
C GLU A 12 28.52 2.40 -1.82
N PHE A 13 28.28 1.23 -1.22
CA PHE A 13 29.34 0.46 -0.55
C PHE A 13 30.48 0.09 -1.50
N GLY A 14 30.14 -0.36 -2.71
CA GLY A 14 31.09 -0.72 -3.76
C GLY A 14 31.67 0.46 -4.53
N LYS A 15 31.29 1.72 -4.20
CA LYS A 15 31.66 2.95 -4.94
C LYS A 15 31.30 2.88 -6.43
N ALA A 16 30.23 2.15 -6.76
CA ALA A 16 29.71 2.04 -8.11
C ALA A 16 28.75 3.20 -8.42
N SER A 17 28.69 3.58 -9.70
CA SER A 17 27.65 4.50 -10.16
C SER A 17 26.29 3.80 -10.12
N VAL A 18 25.35 4.36 -9.39
CA VAL A 18 23.97 3.85 -9.32
C VAL A 18 23.08 4.75 -10.19
N PRO A 19 22.28 4.19 -11.12
CA PRO A 19 21.33 4.97 -11.89
C PRO A 19 20.28 5.62 -10.97
N ASN A 20 19.58 6.63 -11.47
CA ASN A 20 18.47 7.24 -10.75
C ASN A 20 17.32 6.22 -10.60
N VAL A 21 17.00 5.87 -9.37
CA VAL A 21 15.98 4.89 -9.00
C VAL A 21 15.14 5.44 -7.83
N ASP A 22 13.94 4.92 -7.63
CA ASP A 22 13.07 5.30 -6.50
C ASP A 22 13.58 4.81 -5.13
N ALA A 23 14.62 3.99 -5.14
CA ALA A 23 15.26 3.45 -3.94
C ALA A 23 16.24 4.45 -3.31
N VAL A 24 16.43 4.34 -2.01
CA VAL A 24 17.35 5.19 -1.24
C VAL A 24 18.36 4.31 -0.50
N SER A 25 19.64 4.65 -0.59
CA SER A 25 20.68 3.96 0.18
C SER A 25 20.42 4.09 1.69
N PHE A 26 20.50 2.99 2.41
CA PHE A 26 20.46 2.99 3.87
C PHE A 26 21.84 2.93 4.52
N MET A 27 22.91 3.24 3.77
CA MET A 27 24.24 3.37 4.34
C MET A 27 24.33 4.34 5.52
N PRO A 28 23.59 5.47 5.56
CA PRO A 28 23.56 6.32 6.76
C PRO A 28 23.10 5.56 8.02
N ALA A 29 22.08 4.71 7.91
CA ALA A 29 21.62 3.90 9.05
C ALA A 29 22.67 2.86 9.48
N LEU A 30 23.38 2.25 8.55
CA LEU A 30 24.49 1.34 8.86
C LEU A 30 25.66 2.05 9.56
N ARG A 31 25.79 3.36 9.37
CA ARG A 31 26.78 4.22 10.06
C ARG A 31 26.25 4.86 11.35
N GLY A 32 25.05 4.47 11.79
CA GLY A 32 24.43 4.96 13.04
C GLY A 32 23.74 6.33 12.92
N THR A 33 23.46 6.80 11.70
CA THR A 33 22.68 8.03 11.46
C THR A 33 21.25 7.69 11.03
N SER A 34 20.30 8.57 11.35
CA SER A 34 18.91 8.37 10.93
C SER A 34 18.74 8.55 9.42
N LEU A 35 17.82 7.78 8.83
CA LEU A 35 17.38 8.00 7.45
C LEU A 35 16.40 9.17 7.40
N ALA A 36 16.44 9.90 6.29
CA ALA A 36 15.40 10.88 6.00
C ALA A 36 14.03 10.19 5.90
N SER A 37 13.00 10.83 6.48
CA SER A 37 11.63 10.39 6.31
C SER A 37 11.24 10.51 4.84
N ARG A 38 10.53 9.51 4.33
CA ARG A 38 9.97 9.52 2.97
C ARG A 38 8.60 8.88 2.96
N LEU A 39 7.81 9.27 1.99
CA LEU A 39 6.56 8.60 1.66
C LEU A 39 6.86 7.28 0.96
N LEU A 40 6.14 6.25 1.35
CA LEU A 40 6.18 4.94 0.72
C LEU A 40 4.79 4.63 0.19
N TYR A 41 4.72 4.04 -1.02
CA TYR A 41 3.45 3.75 -1.68
C TYR A 41 3.42 2.30 -2.15
N TRP A 42 2.23 1.72 -2.10
CA TRP A 42 1.91 0.41 -2.66
C TRP A 42 0.60 0.50 -3.43
N HIS A 43 0.53 -0.22 -4.51
CA HIS A 43 -0.65 -0.31 -5.35
C HIS A 43 -0.87 -1.76 -5.76
N PHE A 44 -2.04 -2.29 -5.41
CA PHE A 44 -2.41 -3.68 -5.69
C PHE A 44 -3.81 -3.71 -6.30
N PRO A 45 -3.95 -3.59 -7.64
CA PRO A 45 -5.23 -3.47 -8.32
C PRO A 45 -5.92 -4.83 -8.62
N ALA A 46 -5.62 -5.87 -7.84
CA ALA A 46 -6.10 -7.22 -8.08
C ALA A 46 -6.69 -7.86 -6.83
N TYR A 47 -7.44 -8.94 -7.01
CA TYR A 47 -7.89 -9.80 -5.93
C TYR A 47 -6.83 -10.87 -5.67
N LEU A 48 -6.47 -11.05 -4.42
CA LEU A 48 -5.62 -12.16 -4.00
C LEU A 48 -6.52 -13.21 -3.33
N GLU A 49 -6.69 -14.33 -4.02
CA GLU A 49 -7.44 -15.46 -3.47
C GLU A 49 -6.75 -16.03 -2.23
N GLY A 50 -7.54 -16.31 -1.20
CA GLY A 50 -7.08 -17.06 -0.03
C GLY A 50 -6.96 -18.53 -0.38
N ASN A 51 -5.96 -19.23 0.17
CA ASN A 51 -5.99 -20.68 0.17
C ASN A 51 -7.09 -21.12 1.14
N ASP A 52 -8.01 -21.97 0.68
CA ASP A 52 -9.16 -22.51 1.47
C ASP A 52 -8.73 -23.14 2.81
N SER A 53 -7.46 -23.45 2.99
CA SER A 53 -6.92 -24.03 4.21
C SER A 53 -6.64 -23.02 5.33
N GLU A 54 -6.57 -21.72 5.05
CA GLU A 54 -6.21 -20.70 6.05
C GLU A 54 -7.34 -19.72 6.38
N SER A 55 -8.27 -19.46 5.46
CA SER A 55 -9.45 -18.62 5.75
C SER A 55 -10.65 -19.49 6.08
N HIS A 56 -10.97 -19.62 7.36
CA HIS A 56 -12.19 -20.29 7.83
C HIS A 56 -13.45 -19.42 7.68
N ASP A 57 -13.34 -18.26 7.04
CA ASP A 57 -14.44 -17.33 6.86
C ASP A 57 -14.91 -17.33 5.40
N PRO A 58 -16.01 -18.05 5.08
CA PRO A 58 -16.57 -18.08 3.73
C PRO A 58 -17.11 -16.72 3.25
N SER A 59 -17.25 -15.73 4.14
CA SER A 59 -17.65 -14.37 3.78
C SER A 59 -16.48 -13.54 3.24
N ARG A 60 -15.22 -14.04 3.39
CA ARG A 60 -13.99 -13.40 2.88
C ARG A 60 -13.25 -14.34 1.95
N PRO A 61 -13.75 -14.56 0.71
CA PRO A 61 -13.13 -15.48 -0.24
C PRO A 61 -11.75 -15.03 -0.72
N PHE A 62 -11.38 -13.78 -0.45
CA PHE A 62 -10.10 -13.20 -0.86
C PHE A 62 -9.25 -12.85 0.36
N ARG A 63 -7.94 -13.10 0.26
CA ARG A 63 -6.96 -12.66 1.25
C ARG A 63 -6.84 -11.14 1.26
N THR A 64 -6.96 -10.50 0.09
CA THR A 64 -7.12 -9.05 -0.04
C THR A 64 -7.90 -8.71 -1.30
N THR A 65 -8.59 -7.58 -1.27
CA THR A 65 -9.24 -6.95 -2.41
C THR A 65 -8.35 -5.85 -2.98
N PRO A 66 -8.65 -5.33 -4.19
CA PRO A 66 -7.88 -4.24 -4.78
C PRO A 66 -7.73 -3.05 -3.83
N CYS A 67 -6.51 -2.64 -3.56
CA CYS A 67 -6.22 -1.57 -2.62
C CYS A 67 -4.95 -0.79 -2.97
N GLY A 68 -4.85 0.39 -2.40
CA GLY A 68 -3.63 1.18 -2.36
C GLY A 68 -3.24 1.47 -0.93
N ALA A 69 -1.95 1.65 -0.66
CA ALA A 69 -1.49 2.03 0.66
C ALA A 69 -0.39 3.10 0.57
N THR A 70 -0.33 3.93 1.59
CA THR A 70 0.77 4.87 1.78
C THR A 70 1.24 4.85 3.23
N ARG A 71 2.55 5.05 3.42
CA ARG A 71 3.16 5.19 4.74
C ARG A 71 3.93 6.50 4.83
N GLU A 72 3.63 7.26 5.87
CA GLU A 72 4.32 8.49 6.25
C GLU A 72 4.78 8.39 7.70
N GLY A 73 6.09 8.21 7.91
CA GLY A 73 6.63 7.99 9.25
C GLY A 73 6.02 6.76 9.92
N ASP A 74 5.33 6.98 11.03
CA ASP A 74 4.67 5.94 11.83
C ASP A 74 3.24 5.65 11.38
N TRP A 75 2.70 6.43 10.46
CA TRP A 75 1.33 6.26 10.00
C TRP A 75 1.26 5.49 8.70
N LYS A 76 0.29 4.58 8.61
CA LYS A 76 -0.04 3.81 7.42
C LYS A 76 -1.51 3.95 7.11
N LEU A 77 -1.82 4.33 5.87
CA LEU A 77 -3.18 4.39 5.35
C LEU A 77 -3.34 3.30 4.29
N ILE A 78 -4.49 2.63 4.30
CA ILE A 78 -4.93 1.69 3.26
C ILE A 78 -6.28 2.18 2.74
N GLU A 79 -6.42 2.27 1.42
CA GLU A 79 -7.68 2.55 0.74
C GLU A 79 -8.06 1.36 -0.12
N TYR A 80 -9.25 0.82 0.12
CA TYR A 80 -9.84 -0.27 -0.67
C TYR A 80 -10.65 0.30 -1.82
N PHE A 81 -10.35 -0.11 -3.05
CA PHE A 81 -10.93 0.52 -4.25
C PHE A 81 -12.35 0.02 -4.55
N GLU A 82 -12.78 -1.10 -3.98
CA GLU A 82 -14.08 -1.69 -4.25
C GLU A 82 -15.22 -0.94 -3.57
N ASP A 83 -15.04 -0.57 -2.33
CA ASP A 83 -16.05 0.07 -1.46
C ASP A 83 -15.62 1.44 -0.93
N GLY A 84 -14.38 1.86 -1.22
CA GLY A 84 -13.81 3.11 -0.73
C GLY A 84 -13.52 3.11 0.77
N ASN A 85 -13.51 1.92 1.41
CA ASN A 85 -13.17 1.81 2.82
C ASN A 85 -11.73 2.26 3.07
N ILE A 86 -11.51 2.92 4.21
CA ILE A 86 -10.20 3.45 4.60
C ILE A 86 -9.83 2.93 5.98
N GLU A 87 -8.59 2.47 6.07
CA GLU A 87 -7.96 2.10 7.33
C GLU A 87 -6.74 2.97 7.57
N LEU A 88 -6.57 3.42 8.81
CA LEU A 88 -5.45 4.24 9.25
C LEU A 88 -4.87 3.68 10.55
N PHE A 89 -3.59 3.39 10.55
CA PHE A 89 -2.89 2.80 11.69
C PHE A 89 -1.68 3.61 12.10
N ASN A 90 -1.39 3.66 13.41
CA ASN A 90 -0.16 4.19 13.95
C ASN A 90 0.78 3.03 14.31
N LEU A 91 1.71 2.71 13.44
CA LEU A 91 2.60 1.54 13.59
C LEU A 91 3.58 1.62 14.76
N ALA A 92 3.81 2.81 15.34
CA ALA A 92 4.63 2.95 16.54
C ALA A 92 3.90 2.50 17.79
N LEU A 93 2.56 2.66 17.82
CA LEU A 93 1.71 2.31 18.96
C LEU A 93 0.98 0.98 18.73
N ASP A 94 0.73 0.62 17.49
CA ASP A 94 -0.07 -0.53 17.05
C ASP A 94 0.60 -1.21 15.84
N PRO A 95 1.71 -1.93 16.05
CA PRO A 95 2.42 -2.61 14.96
C PRO A 95 1.63 -3.79 14.35
N GLU A 96 0.60 -4.26 15.04
CA GLU A 96 -0.28 -5.36 14.60
C GLU A 96 -1.45 -4.86 13.73
N GLU A 97 -1.60 -3.53 13.55
CA GLU A 97 -2.68 -2.92 12.75
C GLU A 97 -4.08 -3.34 13.22
N SER A 98 -4.26 -3.45 14.54
CA SER A 98 -5.48 -3.94 15.18
C SER A 98 -6.53 -2.86 15.42
N SER A 99 -6.13 -1.58 15.43
CA SER A 99 -6.98 -0.44 15.80
C SER A 99 -7.04 0.61 14.69
N ASN A 100 -8.10 0.57 13.88
CA ASN A 100 -8.34 1.54 12.81
C ASN A 100 -8.66 2.93 13.39
N ARG A 101 -7.79 3.91 13.14
CA ARG A 101 -7.86 5.30 13.62
C ARG A 101 -8.46 6.27 12.59
N ALA A 102 -8.98 5.79 11.46
CA ALA A 102 -9.46 6.65 10.38
C ALA A 102 -10.56 7.63 10.84
N LYS A 103 -11.42 7.22 11.75
CA LYS A 103 -12.50 8.07 12.32
C LYS A 103 -11.97 9.13 13.28
N ASP A 104 -10.88 8.84 13.97
CA ASP A 104 -10.30 9.73 14.99
C ASP A 104 -9.37 10.79 14.36
N GLU A 105 -8.82 10.51 13.19
CA GLU A 105 -7.79 11.31 12.51
C GLU A 105 -8.21 11.72 11.08
N PRO A 106 -9.38 12.35 10.88
CA PRO A 106 -9.92 12.62 9.54
C PRO A 106 -9.03 13.55 8.69
N ALA A 107 -8.36 14.52 9.30
CA ALA A 107 -7.44 15.42 8.59
C ALA A 107 -6.21 14.69 8.06
N ARG A 108 -5.71 13.71 8.80
CA ARG A 108 -4.58 12.85 8.38
C ARG A 108 -5.00 11.91 7.26
N VAL A 109 -6.18 11.32 7.38
CA VAL A 109 -6.77 10.50 6.29
C VAL A 109 -6.80 11.27 5.00
N GLU A 110 -7.36 12.49 5.00
CA GLU A 110 -7.48 13.31 3.80
C GLU A 110 -6.11 13.66 3.20
N SER A 111 -5.15 14.05 4.04
CA SER A 111 -3.78 14.37 3.60
C SER A 111 -3.11 13.17 2.95
N MET A 112 -3.10 12.02 3.63
CA MET A 112 -2.40 10.81 3.15
C MET A 112 -3.08 10.21 1.92
N ARG A 113 -4.42 10.25 1.86
CA ARG A 113 -5.19 9.81 0.70
C ARG A 113 -4.90 10.68 -0.53
N SER A 114 -4.88 11.99 -0.36
CA SER A 114 -4.54 12.93 -1.44
C SER A 114 -3.14 12.67 -2.00
N GLN A 115 -2.17 12.38 -1.14
CA GLN A 115 -0.81 12.03 -1.56
C GLN A 115 -0.78 10.69 -2.31
N LEU A 116 -1.53 9.68 -1.86
CA LEU A 116 -1.66 8.39 -2.55
C LEU A 116 -2.22 8.57 -3.96
N HIS A 117 -3.32 9.32 -4.10
CA HIS A 117 -3.95 9.57 -5.39
C HIS A 117 -3.05 10.39 -6.33
N LEU A 118 -2.32 11.38 -5.79
CA LEU A 118 -1.36 12.16 -6.58
C LEU A 118 -0.26 11.25 -7.14
N TRP A 119 0.31 10.38 -6.30
CA TRP A 119 1.33 9.43 -6.73
C TRP A 119 0.77 8.43 -7.77
N GLN A 120 -0.43 7.85 -7.55
CA GLN A 120 -1.08 6.95 -8.50
C GLN A 120 -1.25 7.60 -9.88
N ASN A 121 -1.68 8.87 -9.92
CA ASN A 121 -1.80 9.62 -11.16
C ASN A 121 -0.44 9.86 -11.83
N GLN A 122 0.60 10.20 -11.06
CA GLN A 122 1.94 10.46 -11.58
C GLN A 122 2.57 9.22 -12.22
N VAL A 123 2.34 8.04 -11.65
CA VAL A 123 2.89 6.78 -12.19
C VAL A 123 1.97 6.09 -13.18
N GLY A 124 0.77 6.62 -13.43
CA GLY A 124 -0.22 5.99 -14.30
C GLY A 124 -0.70 4.64 -13.74
N ALA A 125 -0.89 4.54 -12.43
CA ALA A 125 -1.27 3.29 -11.78
C ALA A 125 -2.61 2.76 -12.33
N PRO A 126 -2.69 1.50 -12.80
CA PRO A 126 -3.91 0.93 -13.35
C PRO A 126 -4.95 0.74 -12.25
N MET A 127 -6.11 1.39 -12.39
CA MET A 127 -7.22 1.21 -11.44
C MET A 127 -8.08 0.00 -11.82
N PRO A 128 -8.61 -0.75 -10.85
CA PRO A 128 -9.50 -1.86 -11.13
C PRO A 128 -10.78 -1.37 -11.80
N THR A 129 -11.22 -2.08 -12.83
CA THR A 129 -12.49 -1.81 -13.51
C THR A 129 -13.57 -2.72 -12.94
N LEU A 130 -14.75 -2.16 -12.67
CA LEU A 130 -15.90 -2.96 -12.25
C LEU A 130 -16.23 -3.99 -13.33
N LYS A 131 -16.37 -5.25 -12.94
CA LYS A 131 -16.87 -6.30 -13.84
C LYS A 131 -18.29 -5.92 -14.27
N PRO A 132 -18.61 -5.89 -15.58
CA PRO A 132 -19.99 -5.63 -16.00
C PRO A 132 -20.91 -6.67 -15.35
N SER A 133 -21.99 -6.21 -14.72
CA SER A 133 -23.00 -7.08 -14.12
C SER A 133 -23.60 -7.94 -15.22
N THR A 134 -23.28 -9.21 -15.26
CA THR A 134 -24.02 -10.19 -16.06
C THR A 134 -25.36 -10.44 -15.39
N THR A 135 -26.33 -9.57 -15.64
CA THR A 135 -27.74 -9.91 -15.38
C THR A 135 -28.07 -11.01 -16.37
N PRO A 136 -28.41 -12.23 -15.93
CA PRO A 136 -28.87 -13.25 -16.88
C PRO A 136 -30.14 -12.72 -17.54
N ALA A 137 -30.10 -12.64 -18.88
CA ALA A 137 -31.31 -12.31 -19.65
C ALA A 137 -32.41 -13.29 -19.23
N SER A 138 -33.49 -12.77 -18.63
CA SER A 138 -34.68 -13.55 -18.36
C SER A 138 -35.24 -14.06 -19.69
N THR A 139 -35.08 -15.34 -19.96
CA THR A 139 -35.71 -15.99 -21.11
C THR A 139 -37.23 -15.93 -20.87
N PRO A 140 -38.01 -15.24 -21.74
CA PRO A 140 -39.46 -15.29 -21.62
C PRO A 140 -39.92 -16.69 -21.99
N ARG A 141 -40.77 -17.27 -21.14
CA ARG A 141 -41.54 -18.51 -21.45
C ARG A 141 -42.64 -18.21 -22.45
#